data_5b2a3ccb6902c0638fe15a4cbf048651
#
_entry.id   5b2a3ccb6902c0638fe15a4cbf048651
#
_cell.length_a   1.000
_cell.length_b   1.000
_cell.length_c   1.000
_cell.angle_alpha   90.00
_cell.angle_beta   90.00
_cell.angle_gamma   90.00
#
_symmetry.space_group_name_H-M   'P 1'
#
loop_
_entity.id
_entity.type
_entity.pdbx_description
1 polymer ?
#
loop_
_entity_poly.entity_id
_entity_poly.type
_entity_poly.pdbx_seq_one_letter_code
_entity_poly.pdbx_strand_id
1 'polypeptide(L)'
;RYIKKLVVLVAGLLSVALFAQAEETQNTKENTFSMKVQIRPRAEYRNGVLFPRPKDAESTGFINNRARFSLGYERDRLSIGLSAQHVGVWGQDPQIDKNGRFILNEAWAKLDFGSGFFAKLGRQSLVYDDERIMGALDWNVAGRYHDALKLGYENTNNQLHLILAFNQNDEKTIGGTYYAPGAQPYKTMQTLWYKHLFDKSFNASFLFMN
;
A
#
# COMPACT_ATOMS: atom_id res chain seq x y z
N ARG A 1 -6.56 18.15 -21.47
CA ARG A 1 -7.74 18.88 -20.93
C ARG A 1 -8.90 17.95 -20.58
N TYR A 2 -9.14 16.86 -21.34
CA TYR A 2 -10.21 15.87 -21.08
C TYR A 2 -9.89 14.91 -19.92
N ILE A 3 -8.66 14.51 -19.74
CA ILE A 3 -8.23 13.60 -18.65
C ILE A 3 -8.43 14.25 -17.27
N LYS A 4 -8.17 15.57 -17.14
CA LYS A 4 -8.43 16.32 -15.89
C LYS A 4 -9.92 16.33 -15.49
N LYS A 5 -10.82 16.39 -16.48
CA LYS A 5 -12.27 16.35 -16.24
C LYS A 5 -12.75 14.95 -15.85
N LEU A 6 -12.12 13.90 -16.38
CA LEU A 6 -12.45 12.50 -16.06
C LEU A 6 -12.05 12.14 -14.62
N VAL A 7 -10.87 12.56 -14.16
CA VAL A 7 -10.40 12.32 -12.79
C VAL A 7 -11.28 13.01 -11.75
N VAL A 8 -11.71 14.25 -12.01
CA VAL A 8 -12.63 14.98 -11.12
C VAL A 8 -14.02 14.34 -11.11
N LEU A 9 -14.49 13.81 -12.24
CA LEU A 9 -15.79 13.13 -12.34
C LEU A 9 -15.80 11.80 -11.59
N VAL A 10 -14.72 11.02 -11.68
CA VAL A 10 -14.56 9.75 -10.94
C VAL A 10 -14.42 9.98 -9.44
N ALA A 11 -13.68 11.02 -9.02
CA ALA A 11 -13.59 11.40 -7.61
C ALA A 11 -14.93 11.90 -7.04
N GLY A 12 -15.69 12.64 -7.84
CA GLY A 12 -17.03 13.11 -7.48
C GLY A 12 -18.08 11.99 -7.38
N LEU A 13 -18.02 10.99 -8.25
CA LEU A 13 -18.90 9.83 -8.22
C LEU A 13 -18.58 8.89 -7.04
N LEU A 14 -17.32 8.77 -6.63
CA LEU A 14 -16.91 7.98 -5.47
C LEU A 14 -17.33 8.62 -4.14
N SER A 15 -17.36 9.94 -4.04
CA SER A 15 -17.84 10.63 -2.83
C SER A 15 -19.36 10.49 -2.65
N VAL A 16 -20.13 10.37 -3.73
CA VAL A 16 -21.59 10.14 -3.69
C VAL A 16 -21.91 8.66 -3.38
N ALA A 17 -21.09 7.72 -3.85
CA ALA A 17 -21.31 6.27 -3.62
C ALA A 17 -21.05 5.84 -2.16
N LEU A 18 -20.27 6.59 -1.40
CA LEU A 18 -20.01 6.31 0.02
C LEU A 18 -21.19 6.62 0.94
N PHE A 19 -22.23 7.34 0.45
CA PHE A 19 -23.45 7.64 1.19
C PHE A 19 -24.68 6.85 0.73
N ALA A 20 -24.53 5.86 -0.18
CA ALA A 20 -25.63 4.96 -0.51
C ALA A 20 -25.94 4.08 0.71
N GLN A 21 -27.07 4.34 1.36
CA GLN A 21 -27.63 3.53 2.43
C GLN A 21 -27.76 2.08 1.95
N ALA A 22 -27.10 1.17 2.65
CA ALA A 22 -27.33 -0.25 2.51
C ALA A 22 -28.72 -0.55 3.10
N GLU A 23 -29.69 -0.89 2.29
CA GLU A 23 -30.92 -1.54 2.75
C GLU A 23 -30.53 -2.91 3.35
N GLU A 24 -30.93 -3.10 4.60
CA GLU A 24 -30.72 -4.35 5.33
C GLU A 24 -31.51 -5.49 4.69
N THR A 25 -30.82 -6.38 3.99
CA THR A 25 -31.29 -7.75 3.84
C THR A 25 -30.55 -8.56 4.89
N GLN A 26 -31.26 -9.00 5.93
CA GLN A 26 -30.75 -9.82 7.04
C GLN A 26 -30.16 -11.12 6.51
N ASN A 27 -28.88 -11.14 6.36
CA ASN A 27 -28.04 -12.34 6.38
C ASN A 27 -26.76 -11.96 7.13
N THR A 28 -26.81 -12.01 8.46
CA THR A 28 -25.77 -11.55 9.36
C THR A 28 -24.55 -12.46 9.27
N LYS A 29 -23.61 -12.12 8.36
CA LYS A 29 -22.22 -12.51 8.56
C LYS A 29 -21.75 -11.83 9.84
N GLU A 30 -21.20 -12.61 10.78
CA GLU A 30 -20.61 -12.05 11.99
C GLU A 30 -19.54 -11.02 11.64
N ASN A 31 -19.56 -9.89 12.35
CA ASN A 31 -18.51 -8.88 12.23
C ASN A 31 -17.19 -9.49 12.68
N THR A 32 -16.19 -9.45 11.84
CA THR A 32 -14.85 -9.95 12.17
C THR A 32 -13.92 -8.77 12.47
N PHE A 33 -13.34 -8.78 13.65
CA PHE A 33 -12.31 -7.83 14.05
C PHE A 33 -11.00 -8.58 14.26
N SER A 34 -9.91 -8.08 13.69
CA SER A 34 -8.58 -8.66 13.84
C SER A 34 -7.57 -7.63 14.32
N MET A 35 -6.64 -8.06 15.16
CA MET A 35 -5.56 -7.24 15.68
C MET A 35 -4.25 -8.00 15.56
N LYS A 36 -3.20 -7.32 15.09
CA LYS A 36 -1.86 -7.89 14.97
C LYS A 36 -0.83 -6.90 15.47
N VAL A 37 0.09 -7.39 16.30
CA VAL A 37 1.28 -6.66 16.74
C VAL A 37 2.52 -7.34 16.19
N GLN A 38 3.45 -6.57 15.67
CA GLN A 38 4.74 -7.06 15.20
C GLN A 38 5.85 -6.23 15.83
N ILE A 39 6.80 -6.91 16.47
CA ILE A 39 8.05 -6.33 16.96
C ILE A 39 9.17 -7.08 16.26
N ARG A 40 9.99 -6.38 15.47
CA ARG A 40 11.04 -6.98 14.64
C ARG A 40 12.36 -6.23 14.77
N PRO A 41 13.15 -6.49 15.82
CA PRO A 41 14.54 -6.06 15.89
C PRO A 41 15.38 -6.88 14.89
N ARG A 42 16.34 -6.24 14.24
CA ARG A 42 17.30 -6.86 13.32
C ARG A 42 18.68 -6.26 13.51
N ALA A 43 19.59 -7.03 14.07
CA ALA A 43 21.00 -6.65 14.16
C ALA A 43 21.67 -6.82 12.79
N GLU A 44 22.42 -5.82 12.37
CA GLU A 44 23.17 -5.83 11.13
C GLU A 44 24.62 -5.42 11.40
N TYR A 45 25.54 -6.13 10.74
CA TYR A 45 26.93 -5.75 10.61
C TYR A 45 27.24 -5.55 9.13
N ARG A 46 27.77 -4.37 8.78
CA ARG A 46 28.08 -4.02 7.39
C ARG A 46 29.55 -3.67 7.22
N ASN A 47 30.14 -4.29 6.20
CA ASN A 47 31.52 -4.05 5.76
C ASN A 47 31.52 -3.73 4.25
N GLY A 48 30.88 -2.64 3.88
CA GLY A 48 30.39 -2.34 2.53
C GLY A 48 29.00 -2.93 2.31
N VAL A 49 28.30 -2.56 1.23
CA VAL A 49 26.98 -3.11 0.87
C VAL A 49 26.89 -3.28 -0.65
N LEU A 50 26.46 -2.23 -1.38
CA LEU A 50 26.37 -2.24 -2.86
C LEU A 50 27.73 -2.02 -3.51
N PHE A 51 28.64 -1.36 -2.80
CA PHE A 51 30.01 -1.09 -3.24
C PHE A 51 31.01 -1.59 -2.21
N PRO A 52 32.24 -1.96 -2.64
CA PRO A 52 33.31 -2.31 -1.71
C PRO A 52 33.57 -1.16 -0.74
N ARG A 53 33.88 -1.52 0.50
CA ARG A 53 34.27 -0.54 1.51
C ARG A 53 35.54 0.20 1.09
N PRO A 54 35.60 1.55 1.18
CA PRO A 54 36.85 2.28 1.00
C PRO A 54 37.93 1.82 1.96
N LYS A 55 39.20 1.90 1.55
CA LYS A 55 40.36 1.33 2.30
C LYS A 55 40.44 1.83 3.75
N ASP A 56 40.09 3.10 3.96
CA ASP A 56 40.23 3.77 5.26
C ASP A 56 38.89 3.88 6.04
N ALA A 57 37.80 3.29 5.51
CA ALA A 57 36.52 3.29 6.20
C ALA A 57 36.43 2.13 7.19
N GLU A 58 35.74 2.33 8.31
CA GLU A 58 35.45 1.29 9.27
C GLU A 58 34.15 0.55 8.95
N SER A 59 34.04 -0.68 9.39
CA SER A 59 32.79 -1.44 9.39
C SER A 59 31.83 -0.87 10.44
N THR A 60 30.53 -1.06 10.24
CA THR A 60 29.50 -0.55 11.16
C THR A 60 28.53 -1.64 11.60
N GLY A 61 28.07 -1.54 12.85
CA GLY A 61 27.03 -2.39 13.41
C GLY A 61 25.90 -1.55 13.98
N PHE A 62 24.65 -1.99 13.78
CA PHE A 62 23.47 -1.33 14.31
C PHE A 62 22.31 -2.32 14.45
N ILE A 63 21.27 -1.94 15.19
CA ILE A 63 20.05 -2.72 15.34
C ILE A 63 18.89 -1.88 14.78
N ASN A 64 18.34 -2.31 13.65
CA ASN A 64 17.07 -1.80 13.16
C ASN A 64 15.91 -2.36 13.99
N ASN A 65 14.88 -1.59 14.18
CA ASN A 65 13.65 -2.05 14.81
C ASN A 65 12.42 -1.58 14.03
N ARG A 66 11.43 -2.46 13.89
CA ARG A 66 10.08 -2.14 13.46
C ARG A 66 9.10 -2.59 14.53
N ALA A 67 8.33 -1.67 15.07
CA ALA A 67 7.14 -1.95 15.88
C ALA A 67 5.92 -1.55 15.05
N ARG A 68 5.05 -2.53 14.70
CA ARG A 68 3.86 -2.33 13.88
C ARG A 68 2.63 -2.85 14.59
N PHE A 69 1.58 -2.06 14.56
CA PHE A 69 0.26 -2.42 15.03
C PHE A 69 -0.71 -2.38 13.85
N SER A 70 -1.51 -3.43 13.68
CA SER A 70 -2.47 -3.54 12.59
C SER A 70 -3.83 -3.93 13.11
N LEU A 71 -4.87 -3.31 12.56
CA LEU A 71 -6.27 -3.60 12.79
C LEU A 71 -6.93 -3.98 11.47
N GLY A 72 -7.79 -4.99 11.50
CA GLY A 72 -8.68 -5.35 10.41
C GLY A 72 -10.12 -5.41 10.90
N TYR A 73 -11.04 -4.98 10.06
CA TYR A 73 -12.48 -5.11 10.29
C TYR A 73 -13.14 -5.58 9.00
N GLU A 74 -13.99 -6.58 9.11
CA GLU A 74 -14.77 -7.10 8.00
C GLU A 74 -16.23 -7.25 8.41
N ARG A 75 -17.11 -6.78 7.54
CA ARG A 75 -18.56 -6.93 7.66
C ARG A 75 -19.17 -6.99 6.28
N ASP A 76 -19.94 -8.04 5.98
CA ASP A 76 -20.64 -8.24 4.71
C ASP A 76 -19.72 -8.03 3.49
N ARG A 77 -19.85 -6.88 2.83
CA ARG A 77 -19.07 -6.49 1.64
C ARG A 77 -17.96 -5.48 1.94
N LEU A 78 -17.84 -5.04 3.20
CA LEU A 78 -16.88 -4.03 3.62
C LEU A 78 -15.71 -4.68 4.34
N SER A 79 -14.49 -4.37 3.92
CA SER A 79 -13.26 -4.65 4.66
C SER A 79 -12.47 -3.38 4.88
N ILE A 80 -11.95 -3.20 6.08
CA ILE A 80 -11.11 -2.05 6.46
C ILE A 80 -9.81 -2.58 7.03
N GLY A 81 -8.70 -1.98 6.62
CA GLY A 81 -7.37 -2.26 7.16
C GLY A 81 -6.68 -0.99 7.60
N LEU A 82 -6.15 -1.01 8.83
CA LEU A 82 -5.36 0.06 9.39
C LEU A 82 -4.07 -0.52 9.96
N SER A 83 -2.93 0.08 9.63
CA SER A 83 -1.63 -0.34 10.16
C SER A 83 -0.75 0.88 10.40
N ALA A 84 -0.26 1.01 11.62
CA ALA A 84 0.67 2.06 12.02
C ALA A 84 1.98 1.45 12.52
N GLN A 85 3.11 2.12 12.28
CA GLN A 85 4.42 1.61 12.66
C GLN A 85 5.38 2.70 13.09
N HIS A 86 6.27 2.32 14.00
CA HIS A 86 7.51 3.02 14.30
C HIS A 86 8.68 2.22 13.69
N VAL A 87 9.56 2.94 12.99
CA VAL A 87 10.76 2.36 12.34
C VAL A 87 11.96 3.21 12.69
N GLY A 88 13.03 2.60 13.15
CA GLY A 88 14.25 3.32 13.52
C GLY A 88 15.41 2.40 13.86
N VAL A 89 16.52 2.98 14.25
CA VAL A 89 17.71 2.29 14.78
C VAL A 89 17.75 2.50 16.30
N TRP A 90 18.11 1.49 17.06
CA TRP A 90 18.27 1.62 18.50
C TRP A 90 19.30 2.68 18.85
N GLY A 91 18.91 3.60 19.75
CA GLY A 91 19.71 4.76 20.13
C GLY A 91 19.57 5.96 19.19
N GLN A 92 18.79 5.85 18.10
CA GLN A 92 18.55 6.95 17.16
C GLN A 92 17.58 8.01 17.71
N ASP A 93 16.61 7.58 18.54
CA ASP A 93 15.63 8.47 19.12
C ASP A 93 16.16 9.08 20.41
N PRO A 94 16.13 10.43 20.56
CA PRO A 94 16.45 11.06 21.82
C PRO A 94 15.44 10.65 22.89
N GLN A 95 15.88 10.51 24.14
CA GLN A 95 15.04 10.02 25.24
C GLN A 95 14.00 11.06 25.69
N ILE A 96 14.28 12.36 25.52
CA ILE A 96 13.50 13.46 26.08
C ILE A 96 12.86 14.32 24.98
N ASP A 97 13.31 14.20 23.74
CA ASP A 97 12.85 15.00 22.61
C ASP A 97 11.76 14.33 21.78
N LYS A 98 11.05 15.15 20.98
CA LYS A 98 10.04 14.66 20.03
C LYS A 98 10.72 14.02 18.84
N ASN A 99 10.22 12.86 18.41
CA ASN A 99 10.57 12.26 17.12
C ASN A 99 9.30 12.03 16.27
N GLY A 100 9.43 12.13 14.96
CA GLY A 100 8.34 11.99 13.99
C GLY A 100 8.34 10.65 13.24
N ARG A 101 8.85 9.56 13.82
CA ARG A 101 9.04 8.29 13.12
C ARG A 101 7.85 7.34 13.16
N PHE A 102 6.77 7.74 13.80
CA PHE A 102 5.52 7.00 13.75
C PHE A 102 4.78 7.34 12.46
N ILE A 103 4.56 6.37 11.61
CA ILE A 103 3.92 6.54 10.31
C ILE A 103 2.73 5.60 10.14
N LEU A 104 1.75 6.06 9.39
CA LEU A 104 0.67 5.23 8.91
C LEU A 104 1.17 4.38 7.74
N ASN A 105 1.32 3.07 7.96
CA ASN A 105 1.81 2.13 6.97
C ASN A 105 0.72 1.69 5.99
N GLU A 106 -0.48 1.43 6.51
CA GLU A 106 -1.66 1.13 5.71
C GLU A 106 -2.90 1.80 6.31
N ALA A 107 -3.79 2.28 5.45
CA ALA A 107 -5.11 2.79 5.79
C ALA A 107 -5.99 2.70 4.54
N TRP A 108 -6.81 1.68 4.44
CA TRP A 108 -7.61 1.41 3.25
C TRP A 108 -8.98 0.84 3.61
N ALA A 109 -9.93 1.05 2.69
CA ALA A 109 -11.22 0.39 2.69
C ALA A 109 -11.40 -0.37 1.37
N LYS A 110 -11.98 -1.56 1.42
CA LYS A 110 -12.37 -2.39 0.28
C LYS A 110 -13.87 -2.62 0.32
N LEU A 111 -14.54 -2.38 -0.80
CA LEU A 111 -15.93 -2.68 -1.01
C LEU A 111 -16.06 -3.75 -2.10
N ASP A 112 -16.75 -4.82 -1.80
CA ASP A 112 -17.10 -5.89 -2.71
C ASP A 112 -18.48 -5.63 -3.34
N PHE A 113 -18.54 -5.58 -4.68
CA PHE A 113 -19.78 -5.33 -5.43
C PHE A 113 -20.53 -6.62 -5.78
N GLY A 114 -19.98 -7.77 -5.43
CA GLY A 114 -20.48 -9.08 -5.85
C GLY A 114 -19.95 -9.51 -7.22
N SER A 115 -20.20 -10.75 -7.58
CA SER A 115 -19.77 -11.36 -8.86
C SER A 115 -18.26 -11.24 -9.12
N GLY A 116 -17.45 -11.11 -8.07
CA GLY A 116 -15.99 -10.97 -8.15
C GLY A 116 -15.47 -9.53 -8.36
N PHE A 117 -16.32 -8.53 -8.49
CA PHE A 117 -15.91 -7.13 -8.63
C PHE A 117 -15.71 -6.45 -7.28
N PHE A 118 -14.65 -5.66 -7.16
CA PHE A 118 -14.38 -4.87 -5.97
C PHE A 118 -13.64 -3.56 -6.27
N ALA A 119 -13.71 -2.63 -5.32
CA ALA A 119 -12.86 -1.45 -5.26
C ALA A 119 -12.12 -1.41 -3.91
N LYS A 120 -10.84 -1.06 -3.92
CA LYS A 120 -10.03 -0.81 -2.72
C LYS A 120 -9.35 0.54 -2.85
N LEU A 121 -9.56 1.42 -1.87
CA LEU A 121 -9.06 2.79 -1.86
C LEU A 121 -8.27 3.05 -0.59
N GLY A 122 -7.18 3.79 -0.71
CA GLY A 122 -6.36 4.27 0.39
C GLY A 122 -4.93 3.77 0.33
N ARG A 123 -4.21 3.98 1.44
CA ARG A 123 -2.81 3.55 1.60
C ARG A 123 -2.74 2.05 1.78
N GLN A 124 -2.09 1.37 0.85
CA GLN A 124 -2.07 -0.08 0.77
C GLN A 124 -0.78 -0.62 0.18
N SER A 125 -0.41 -1.83 0.57
CA SER A 125 0.62 -2.59 -0.14
C SER A 125 0.07 -3.10 -1.46
N LEU A 126 0.88 -3.01 -2.51
CA LEU A 126 0.61 -3.58 -3.83
C LEU A 126 1.63 -4.70 -4.06
N VAL A 127 1.14 -5.94 -4.04
CA VAL A 127 1.96 -7.15 -4.15
C VAL A 127 1.49 -7.96 -5.33
N TYR A 128 2.36 -8.18 -6.30
CA TYR A 128 2.05 -8.89 -7.53
C TYR A 128 3.19 -9.83 -7.92
N ASP A 129 2.81 -11.03 -8.33
CA ASP A 129 3.69 -12.09 -8.81
C ASP A 129 4.86 -12.37 -7.82
N ASP A 130 6.11 -12.29 -8.27
CA ASP A 130 7.32 -12.52 -7.47
C ASP A 130 7.90 -11.23 -6.84
N GLU A 131 7.10 -10.16 -6.77
CA GLU A 131 7.44 -8.87 -6.15
C GLU A 131 8.62 -8.10 -6.78
N ARG A 132 9.08 -8.47 -7.96
CA ARG A 132 10.21 -7.77 -8.62
C ARG A 132 9.87 -6.36 -9.04
N ILE A 133 8.63 -6.12 -9.49
CA ILE A 133 8.17 -4.80 -9.93
C ILE A 133 7.33 -4.15 -8.83
N MET A 134 6.30 -4.83 -8.37
CA MET A 134 5.38 -4.36 -7.33
C MET A 134 5.40 -5.32 -6.15
N GLY A 135 5.94 -4.86 -5.02
CA GLY A 135 6.05 -5.65 -3.80
C GLY A 135 6.02 -4.81 -2.54
N ALA A 136 5.70 -5.45 -1.43
CA ALA A 136 5.62 -4.82 -0.12
C ALA A 136 6.98 -4.42 0.46
N LEU A 137 8.09 -4.93 -0.10
CA LEU A 137 9.44 -4.78 0.45
C LEU A 137 9.53 -5.13 1.95
N ASP A 138 8.85 -6.20 2.36
CA ASP A 138 8.76 -6.53 3.79
C ASP A 138 10.12 -6.91 4.42
N TRP A 139 11.10 -7.27 3.60
CA TRP A 139 12.50 -7.44 4.01
C TRP A 139 13.14 -6.12 4.46
N ASN A 140 12.73 -4.97 3.93
CA ASN A 140 13.14 -3.65 4.40
C ASN A 140 12.48 -3.34 5.73
N VAL A 141 13.14 -2.57 6.59
CA VAL A 141 12.61 -2.24 7.91
C VAL A 141 11.32 -1.39 7.82
N ALA A 142 11.21 -0.50 6.84
CA ALA A 142 10.03 0.36 6.65
C ALA A 142 8.91 -0.33 5.87
N GLY A 143 9.25 -1.20 4.90
CA GLY A 143 8.30 -1.70 3.91
C GLY A 143 7.96 -0.67 2.84
N ARG A 144 6.97 -0.98 1.98
CA ARG A 144 6.49 -0.10 0.91
C ARG A 144 4.98 -0.04 0.92
N TYR A 145 4.43 1.12 0.65
CA TYR A 145 3.00 1.35 0.45
C TYR A 145 2.75 2.31 -0.71
N HIS A 146 1.51 2.33 -1.17
CA HIS A 146 1.02 3.21 -2.24
C HIS A 146 -0.33 3.79 -1.83
N ASP A 147 -0.53 5.09 -2.06
CA ASP A 147 -1.82 5.74 -1.94
C ASP A 147 -2.52 5.61 -3.30
N ALA A 148 -3.48 4.68 -3.39
CA ALA A 148 -4.03 4.24 -4.67
C ALA A 148 -5.51 3.82 -4.59
N LEU A 149 -6.18 3.91 -5.73
CA LEU A 149 -7.42 3.22 -6.03
C LEU A 149 -7.10 1.95 -6.81
N LYS A 150 -7.55 0.79 -6.31
CA LYS A 150 -7.51 -0.48 -7.01
C LYS A 150 -8.93 -0.94 -7.33
N LEU A 151 -9.25 -1.09 -8.61
CA LEU A 151 -10.45 -1.75 -9.10
C LEU A 151 -10.07 -3.16 -9.52
N GLY A 152 -10.83 -4.14 -9.10
CA GLY A 152 -10.52 -5.54 -9.37
C GLY A 152 -11.73 -6.36 -9.77
N TYR A 153 -11.43 -7.39 -10.56
CA TYR A 153 -12.31 -8.50 -10.84
C TYR A 153 -11.54 -9.80 -10.55
N GLU A 154 -12.09 -10.64 -9.72
CA GLU A 154 -11.48 -11.93 -9.34
C GLU A 154 -12.53 -13.03 -9.39
N ASN A 155 -12.19 -14.14 -10.04
CA ASN A 155 -12.91 -15.39 -9.99
C ASN A 155 -11.93 -16.55 -9.83
N THR A 156 -12.40 -17.79 -9.92
CA THR A 156 -11.58 -18.99 -9.71
C THR A 156 -10.33 -19.05 -10.60
N ASN A 157 -10.43 -18.56 -11.84
CA ASN A 157 -9.36 -18.71 -12.83
C ASN A 157 -8.74 -17.39 -13.26
N ASN A 158 -9.41 -16.26 -13.03
CA ASN A 158 -9.00 -14.96 -13.55
C ASN A 158 -8.91 -13.92 -12.46
N GLN A 159 -7.88 -13.10 -12.50
CA GLN A 159 -7.71 -11.90 -11.69
C GLN A 159 -7.34 -10.75 -12.61
N LEU A 160 -8.08 -9.66 -12.56
CA LEU A 160 -7.84 -8.45 -13.34
C LEU A 160 -7.87 -7.24 -12.40
N HIS A 161 -6.78 -6.49 -12.32
CA HIS A 161 -6.68 -5.32 -11.47
C HIS A 161 -6.28 -4.08 -12.28
N LEU A 162 -7.01 -3.01 -12.11
CA LEU A 162 -6.64 -1.67 -12.55
C LEU A 162 -6.26 -0.84 -11.32
N ILE A 163 -5.05 -0.32 -11.30
CA ILE A 163 -4.49 0.47 -10.20
C ILE A 163 -4.25 1.88 -10.69
N LEU A 164 -4.76 2.85 -9.96
CA LEU A 164 -4.62 4.26 -10.26
C LEU A 164 -4.05 4.97 -9.04
N ALA A 165 -2.94 5.67 -9.21
CA ALA A 165 -2.35 6.48 -8.15
C ALA A 165 -1.94 7.87 -8.67
N PHE A 166 -2.02 8.84 -7.75
CA PHE A 166 -1.68 10.23 -8.03
C PHE A 166 -1.04 10.85 -6.79
N ASN A 167 0.22 11.19 -6.89
CA ASN A 167 1.02 11.72 -5.79
C ASN A 167 1.26 13.22 -5.91
N GLN A 168 1.19 13.92 -4.81
CA GLN A 168 1.52 15.32 -4.65
C GLN A 168 2.51 15.49 -3.50
N ASN A 169 3.36 16.52 -3.57
CA ASN A 169 4.30 16.84 -2.50
C ASN A 169 3.67 17.64 -1.39
N ASP A 170 2.68 18.46 -1.76
CA ASP A 170 2.11 19.46 -0.90
C ASP A 170 0.74 19.90 -1.39
N GLU A 171 -0.06 20.44 -0.51
CA GLU A 171 -1.32 21.07 -0.82
C GLU A 171 -1.09 22.52 -1.27
N LYS A 172 -1.50 22.84 -2.52
CA LYS A 172 -1.34 24.18 -3.09
C LYS A 172 -2.62 24.68 -3.71
N THR A 173 -2.90 25.98 -3.54
CA THR A 173 -4.05 26.65 -4.15
C THR A 173 -3.79 27.10 -5.59
N ILE A 174 -2.53 27.38 -5.93
CA ILE A 174 -2.07 27.84 -7.25
C ILE A 174 -0.73 27.17 -7.61
N GLY A 175 -0.29 27.29 -8.85
CA GLY A 175 1.02 26.77 -9.30
C GLY A 175 0.96 25.41 -9.96
N GLY A 176 -0.25 24.86 -10.18
CA GLY A 176 -0.46 23.57 -10.87
C GLY A 176 -0.05 22.37 -10.04
N THR A 177 0.00 21.24 -10.71
CA THR A 177 0.39 19.95 -10.12
C THR A 177 1.89 19.92 -9.86
N TYR A 178 2.27 19.54 -8.66
CA TYR A 178 3.64 19.56 -8.20
C TYR A 178 4.06 18.18 -7.65
N TYR A 179 5.31 17.80 -7.96
CA TYR A 179 5.92 16.55 -7.47
C TYR A 179 7.42 16.77 -7.25
N ALA A 180 7.93 16.46 -6.07
CA ALA A 180 9.37 16.46 -5.80
C ALA A 180 9.93 15.05 -5.89
N PRO A 181 11.04 14.85 -6.62
CA PRO A 181 11.75 13.57 -6.60
C PRO A 181 12.10 13.13 -5.18
N GLY A 182 11.94 11.84 -4.90
CA GLY A 182 12.32 11.24 -3.62
C GLY A 182 11.18 11.05 -2.61
N ALA A 183 10.05 11.76 -2.74
CA ALA A 183 8.89 11.52 -1.87
C ALA A 183 8.17 10.21 -2.23
N GLN A 184 7.85 10.06 -3.51
CA GLN A 184 7.30 8.82 -4.10
C GLN A 184 8.00 8.56 -5.43
N PRO A 185 8.11 7.30 -5.89
CA PRO A 185 8.85 6.98 -7.11
C PRO A 185 8.15 7.45 -8.40
N TYR A 186 6.91 7.93 -8.31
CA TYR A 186 6.11 8.38 -9.45
C TYR A 186 5.15 9.50 -9.04
N LYS A 187 4.80 10.37 -9.99
CA LYS A 187 3.74 11.37 -9.85
C LYS A 187 2.37 10.79 -10.09
N THR A 188 2.23 10.02 -11.15
CA THR A 188 1.03 9.28 -11.52
C THR A 188 1.42 7.85 -11.85
N MET A 189 0.53 6.92 -11.58
CA MET A 189 0.70 5.52 -11.96
C MET A 189 -0.65 4.98 -12.47
N GLN A 190 -0.61 4.37 -13.64
CA GLN A 190 -1.71 3.58 -14.19
C GLN A 190 -1.16 2.18 -14.45
N THR A 191 -1.65 1.21 -13.71
CA THR A 191 -1.19 -0.18 -13.84
C THR A 191 -2.38 -1.08 -14.11
N LEU A 192 -2.24 -1.89 -15.15
CA LEU A 192 -3.15 -3.00 -15.44
C LEU A 192 -2.40 -4.31 -15.19
N TRP A 193 -2.94 -5.14 -14.34
CA TRP A 193 -2.43 -6.48 -14.08
C TRP A 193 -3.52 -7.50 -14.32
N TYR A 194 -3.17 -8.55 -15.06
CA TYR A 194 -4.05 -9.69 -15.33
C TYR A 194 -3.31 -10.99 -15.04
N LYS A 195 -3.99 -11.93 -14.40
CA LYS A 195 -3.49 -13.28 -14.17
C LYS A 195 -4.53 -14.30 -14.53
N HIS A 196 -4.14 -15.33 -15.27
CA HIS A 196 -4.95 -16.50 -15.60
C HIS A 196 -4.34 -17.76 -15.00
N LEU A 197 -5.17 -18.53 -14.33
CA LEU A 197 -4.84 -19.84 -13.80
C LEU A 197 -5.38 -20.90 -14.77
N PHE A 198 -4.50 -21.55 -15.52
CA PHE A 198 -4.86 -22.61 -16.47
C PHE A 198 -5.17 -23.91 -15.72
N ASP A 199 -4.33 -24.27 -14.76
CA ASP A 199 -4.51 -25.39 -13.85
C ASP A 199 -3.77 -25.14 -12.52
N LYS A 200 -3.69 -26.15 -11.64
CA LYS A 200 -3.02 -26.03 -10.33
C LYS A 200 -1.51 -25.79 -10.41
N SER A 201 -0.89 -26.13 -11.55
CA SER A 201 0.56 -26.10 -11.75
C SER A 201 1.03 -24.98 -12.67
N PHE A 202 0.11 -24.44 -13.48
CA PHE A 202 0.45 -23.45 -14.49
C PHE A 202 -0.47 -22.23 -14.43
N ASN A 203 0.15 -21.07 -14.30
CA ASN A 203 -0.51 -19.77 -14.42
C ASN A 203 0.38 -18.81 -15.22
N ALA A 204 -0.24 -17.80 -15.82
CA ALA A 204 0.46 -16.72 -16.49
C ALA A 204 -0.10 -15.38 -16.05
N SER A 205 0.76 -14.39 -15.91
CA SER A 205 0.38 -13.02 -15.59
C SER A 205 0.96 -12.04 -16.61
N PHE A 206 0.27 -10.93 -16.74
CA PHE A 206 0.67 -9.79 -17.55
C PHE A 206 0.52 -8.51 -16.74
N LEU A 207 1.56 -7.66 -16.77
CA LEU A 207 1.56 -6.37 -16.11
C LEU A 207 1.95 -5.29 -17.10
N PHE A 208 1.08 -4.28 -17.23
CA PHE A 208 1.35 -3.05 -17.95
C PHE A 208 1.33 -1.88 -16.98
N MET A 209 2.33 -1.02 -17.06
CA MET A 209 2.47 0.16 -16.19
C MET A 209 2.88 1.39 -17.02
N ASN A 210 2.21 2.51 -16.75
CA ASN A 210 2.51 3.82 -17.32
C ASN A 210 2.65 4.87 -16.21
#